data_5e8acf8d352ed3402a2d74957746af06
#
_entry.id   5e8acf8d352ed3402a2d74957746af06
#
_cell.length_a   1.000
_cell.length_b   1.000
_cell.length_c   1.000
_cell.angle_alpha   90.00
_cell.angle_beta   90.00
_cell.angle_gamma   90.00
#
_symmetry.space_group_name_H-M   'P 1'
#
loop_
_entity.id
_entity.type
_entity.pdbx_description
1 polymer ?
#
loop_
_entity_poly.entity_id
_entity_poly.type
_entity_poly.pdbx_seq_one_letter_code
_entity_poly.pdbx_strand_id
1 'polypeptide(L)'
;ILKALSQDLGKPATEAFFEIIAVKQEIKLAQKSLSNWMKTRQINVPVSLKPAQALVQPDPLGCILIIGPWNYPFSLTLQPLVGALAAGNTAVLKPSEHAPNVSNLIKKLIEEYFPPEIVQVFEGDGSIAAGLMTRQFDHVFFTGGENIGKKVMEAASKNLTPVTLELGGKSPAVVIDGANLEVTAKRVIWGKSLNAGQTCIAPDHLLVEDKLFDSLISNLINSINDFYGNMPLDSKHLGSIINEKQFNRLNNLLKQAKKNNQIIYGGDSNEKEKRISPTLIKIDNRNVLLEGR
;
A
#
# COMPACT_ATOMS: atom_id res chain seq x y z
N ILE A 1 8.84 -16.58 2.20
CA ILE A 1 8.26 -15.23 2.01
C ILE A 1 9.18 -14.38 1.14
N LEU A 2 10.44 -14.13 1.54
CA LEU A 2 11.38 -13.28 0.79
C LEU A 2 11.51 -13.70 -0.68
N LYS A 3 11.63 -15.02 -0.95
CA LYS A 3 11.71 -15.55 -2.32
C LYS A 3 10.47 -15.25 -3.14
N ALA A 4 9.28 -15.42 -2.57
CA ALA A 4 8.02 -15.14 -3.27
C ALA A 4 7.87 -13.65 -3.63
N LEU A 5 8.18 -12.75 -2.70
CA LEU A 5 8.17 -11.30 -2.92
C LEU A 5 9.19 -10.86 -3.99
N SER A 6 10.37 -11.49 -3.99
CA SER A 6 11.37 -11.23 -5.02
C SER A 6 10.94 -11.74 -6.40
N GLN A 7 10.27 -12.89 -6.47
CA GLN A 7 9.78 -13.45 -7.74
C GLN A 7 8.64 -12.62 -8.35
N ASP A 8 7.73 -12.09 -7.52
CA ASP A 8 6.58 -11.33 -8.02
C ASP A 8 6.92 -9.86 -8.35
N LEU A 9 7.76 -9.22 -7.55
CA LEU A 9 7.99 -7.76 -7.59
C LEU A 9 9.46 -7.38 -7.86
N GLY A 10 10.38 -8.34 -7.95
CA GLY A 10 11.80 -8.02 -7.93
C GLY A 10 12.24 -7.31 -6.65
N LYS A 11 11.46 -7.42 -5.58
CA LYS A 11 11.66 -6.69 -4.34
C LYS A 11 12.98 -7.10 -3.67
N PRO A 12 13.85 -6.14 -3.30
CA PRO A 12 15.06 -6.43 -2.54
C PRO A 12 14.76 -7.13 -1.20
N ALA A 13 15.64 -8.02 -0.75
CA ALA A 13 15.41 -8.80 0.47
C ALA A 13 15.16 -7.92 1.72
N THR A 14 15.85 -6.78 1.82
CA THR A 14 15.66 -5.80 2.89
C THR A 14 14.24 -5.21 2.89
N GLU A 15 13.73 -4.84 1.73
CA GLU A 15 12.36 -4.31 1.59
C GLU A 15 11.31 -5.41 1.80
N ALA A 16 11.54 -6.60 1.27
CA ALA A 16 10.68 -7.76 1.49
C ALA A 16 10.57 -8.12 2.99
N PHE A 17 11.66 -7.93 3.76
CA PHE A 17 11.67 -8.17 5.19
C PHE A 17 10.76 -7.20 5.97
N PHE A 18 10.56 -5.98 5.49
CA PHE A 18 9.64 -5.03 6.12
C PHE A 18 8.19 -5.53 6.13
N GLU A 19 7.76 -6.27 5.11
CA GLU A 19 6.41 -6.86 5.12
C GLU A 19 6.24 -7.89 6.24
N ILE A 20 7.28 -8.69 6.50
CA ILE A 20 7.26 -9.66 7.61
C ILE A 20 7.22 -8.94 8.96
N ILE A 21 8.06 -7.89 9.11
CA ILE A 21 8.11 -7.10 10.34
C ILE A 21 6.76 -6.45 10.61
N ALA A 22 6.12 -5.88 9.59
CA ALA A 22 4.83 -5.20 9.71
C ALA A 22 3.75 -6.14 10.27
N VAL A 23 3.61 -7.34 9.71
CA VAL A 23 2.65 -8.35 10.24
C VAL A 23 3.00 -8.77 11.66
N LYS A 24 4.29 -9.01 11.95
CA LYS A 24 4.72 -9.38 13.32
C LYS A 24 4.46 -8.28 14.34
N GLN A 25 4.62 -7.01 13.95
CA GLN A 25 4.34 -5.87 14.84
C GLN A 25 2.84 -5.74 15.11
N GLU A 26 2.00 -5.95 14.08
CA GLU A 26 0.54 -5.94 14.23
C GLU A 26 0.06 -7.05 15.19
N ILE A 27 0.59 -8.28 15.01
CA ILE A 27 0.29 -9.41 15.94
C ILE A 27 0.68 -9.04 17.38
N LYS A 28 1.89 -8.50 17.59
CA LYS A 28 2.35 -8.10 18.92
C LYS A 28 1.49 -7.00 19.54
N LEU A 29 1.08 -6.02 18.72
CA LEU A 29 0.18 -4.96 19.14
C LEU A 29 -1.17 -5.52 19.58
N ALA A 30 -1.76 -6.39 18.77
CA ALA A 30 -3.03 -7.05 19.09
C ALA A 30 -2.91 -7.86 20.38
N GLN A 31 -1.91 -8.73 20.52
CA GLN A 31 -1.68 -9.51 21.73
C GLN A 31 -1.54 -8.64 23.00
N LYS A 32 -0.83 -7.53 22.91
CA LYS A 32 -0.61 -6.61 24.03
C LYS A 32 -1.88 -5.83 24.40
N SER A 33 -2.70 -5.48 23.41
CA SER A 33 -3.77 -4.48 23.58
C SER A 33 -5.17 -5.09 23.63
N LEU A 34 -5.35 -6.35 23.20
CA LEU A 34 -6.64 -6.99 23.03
C LEU A 34 -7.50 -6.95 24.29
N SER A 35 -6.94 -7.31 25.44
CA SER A 35 -7.67 -7.28 26.72
C SER A 35 -8.19 -5.88 27.07
N ASN A 36 -7.52 -4.82 26.62
CA ASN A 36 -7.99 -3.47 26.81
C ASN A 36 -9.03 -3.05 25.76
N TRP A 37 -8.87 -3.49 24.50
CA TRP A 37 -9.84 -3.21 23.44
C TRP A 37 -11.20 -3.86 23.67
N MET A 38 -11.23 -5.05 24.31
CA MET A 38 -12.44 -5.78 24.63
C MET A 38 -13.24 -5.21 25.82
N LYS A 39 -12.68 -4.26 26.57
CA LYS A 39 -13.34 -3.71 27.76
C LYS A 39 -14.61 -2.95 27.39
N THR A 40 -15.70 -3.30 28.06
CA THR A 40 -16.89 -2.47 28.11
C THR A 40 -16.54 -1.12 28.74
N ARG A 41 -16.99 -0.05 28.14
CA ARG A 41 -16.79 1.33 28.65
C ARG A 41 -18.12 2.00 28.94
N GLN A 42 -18.19 2.66 30.07
CA GLN A 42 -19.34 3.48 30.43
C GLN A 42 -19.24 4.83 29.72
N ILE A 43 -20.37 5.31 29.20
CA ILE A 43 -20.50 6.65 28.63
C ILE A 43 -21.46 7.48 29.47
N ASN A 44 -21.24 8.80 29.45
CA ASN A 44 -22.09 9.73 30.18
C ASN A 44 -23.48 9.80 29.55
N VAL A 45 -24.49 9.78 30.40
CA VAL A 45 -25.90 10.02 30.01
C VAL A 45 -26.37 11.39 30.49
N PRO A 46 -27.24 12.07 29.74
CA PRO A 46 -27.85 13.31 30.17
C PRO A 46 -28.56 13.17 31.54
N VAL A 47 -28.61 14.26 32.31
CA VAL A 47 -29.25 14.27 33.65
C VAL A 47 -30.71 13.80 33.57
N SER A 48 -31.40 14.13 32.47
CA SER A 48 -32.79 13.74 32.24
C SER A 48 -33.00 12.21 32.12
N LEU A 49 -31.94 11.44 31.88
CA LEU A 49 -31.99 9.97 31.80
C LEU A 49 -31.49 9.26 33.07
N LYS A 50 -31.02 10.01 34.06
CA LYS A 50 -30.60 9.41 35.34
C LYS A 50 -31.81 8.85 36.10
N PRO A 51 -31.66 7.66 36.72
CA PRO A 51 -30.43 6.94 37.08
C PRO A 51 -29.93 5.94 36.02
N ALA A 52 -30.37 6.01 34.76
CA ALA A 52 -29.92 5.11 33.69
C ALA A 52 -28.38 5.16 33.50
N GLN A 53 -27.83 4.04 33.07
CA GLN A 53 -26.42 3.91 32.66
C GLN A 53 -26.38 3.51 31.19
N ALA A 54 -25.39 4.03 30.45
CA ALA A 54 -25.14 3.63 29.08
C ALA A 54 -23.71 3.04 28.95
N LEU A 55 -23.63 1.93 28.23
CA LEU A 55 -22.41 1.17 28.04
C LEU A 55 -22.14 1.00 26.55
N VAL A 56 -20.87 0.98 26.19
CA VAL A 56 -20.39 0.57 24.85
C VAL A 56 -19.59 -0.68 25.02
N GLN A 57 -20.03 -1.76 24.39
CA GLN A 57 -19.36 -3.06 24.40
C GLN A 57 -18.92 -3.40 22.97
N PRO A 58 -17.63 -3.72 22.74
CA PRO A 58 -17.17 -4.24 21.45
C PRO A 58 -17.71 -5.65 21.22
N ASP A 59 -18.27 -5.90 20.03
CA ASP A 59 -18.70 -7.22 19.56
C ASP A 59 -18.10 -7.49 18.17
N PRO A 60 -17.82 -8.76 17.80
CA PRO A 60 -17.41 -9.13 16.43
C PRO A 60 -18.49 -8.75 15.42
N LEU A 61 -18.06 -8.34 14.22
CA LEU A 61 -18.98 -8.07 13.11
C LEU A 61 -19.53 -9.37 12.50
N GLY A 62 -18.69 -10.42 12.41
CA GLY A 62 -19.02 -11.70 11.80
C GLY A 62 -17.97 -12.19 10.81
N CYS A 63 -18.30 -12.31 9.52
CA CYS A 63 -17.41 -12.76 8.47
C CYS A 63 -16.87 -11.58 7.63
N ILE A 64 -15.56 -11.42 7.57
CA ILE A 64 -14.88 -10.30 6.90
C ILE A 64 -14.28 -10.76 5.58
N LEU A 65 -14.59 -10.10 4.47
CA LEU A 65 -13.87 -10.28 3.21
C LEU A 65 -12.68 -9.29 3.14
N ILE A 66 -11.47 -9.82 2.96
CA ILE A 66 -10.24 -9.02 2.79
C ILE A 66 -9.72 -9.22 1.38
N ILE A 67 -9.73 -8.17 0.57
CA ILE A 67 -9.19 -8.16 -0.80
C ILE A 67 -7.86 -7.43 -0.76
N GLY A 68 -6.76 -8.19 -0.87
CA GLY A 68 -5.39 -7.71 -0.76
C GLY A 68 -4.84 -7.16 -2.09
N PRO A 69 -3.89 -6.19 -2.02
CA PRO A 69 -3.26 -5.59 -3.18
C PRO A 69 -2.02 -6.37 -3.63
N TRP A 70 -1.44 -5.92 -4.74
CA TRP A 70 -0.21 -6.52 -5.30
C TRP A 70 1.09 -5.86 -4.82
N ASN A 71 1.07 -4.63 -4.31
CA ASN A 71 2.29 -3.86 -4.04
C ASN A 71 2.99 -4.26 -2.72
N TYR A 72 2.24 -4.57 -1.70
CA TYR A 72 2.68 -5.18 -0.44
C TYR A 72 1.78 -6.38 -0.16
N PRO A 73 1.86 -7.43 -1.00
CA PRO A 73 0.83 -8.47 -1.04
C PRO A 73 0.77 -9.30 0.23
N PHE A 74 1.89 -9.49 0.94
CA PHE A 74 1.94 -10.24 2.17
C PHE A 74 1.40 -9.40 3.34
N SER A 75 1.95 -8.23 3.57
CA SER A 75 1.59 -7.42 4.73
C SER A 75 0.18 -6.85 4.64
N LEU A 76 -0.21 -6.27 3.49
CA LEU A 76 -1.53 -5.65 3.35
C LEU A 76 -2.69 -6.65 3.19
N THR A 77 -2.40 -7.93 3.04
CA THR A 77 -3.41 -8.98 3.15
C THR A 77 -3.52 -9.50 4.58
N LEU A 78 -2.39 -9.66 5.29
CA LEU A 78 -2.38 -10.30 6.60
C LEU A 78 -2.57 -9.34 7.78
N GLN A 79 -2.19 -8.06 7.67
CA GLN A 79 -2.45 -7.09 8.76
C GLN A 79 -3.94 -6.88 9.03
N PRO A 80 -4.81 -6.69 8.02
CA PRO A 80 -6.26 -6.67 8.24
C PRO A 80 -6.79 -7.97 8.82
N LEU A 81 -6.22 -9.14 8.44
CA LEU A 81 -6.59 -10.42 9.03
C LEU A 81 -6.28 -10.48 10.53
N VAL A 82 -5.12 -9.95 10.96
CA VAL A 82 -4.78 -9.87 12.40
C VAL A 82 -5.85 -9.09 13.16
N GLY A 83 -6.27 -7.94 12.63
CA GLY A 83 -7.33 -7.12 13.21
C GLY A 83 -8.68 -7.84 13.25
N ALA A 84 -9.06 -8.51 12.15
CA ALA A 84 -10.30 -9.26 12.05
C ALA A 84 -10.35 -10.39 13.10
N LEU A 85 -9.30 -11.20 13.19
CA LEU A 85 -9.22 -12.31 14.16
C LEU A 85 -9.15 -11.81 15.61
N ALA A 86 -8.39 -10.73 15.86
CA ALA A 86 -8.32 -10.14 17.21
C ALA A 86 -9.70 -9.63 17.67
N ALA A 87 -10.54 -9.16 16.77
CA ALA A 87 -11.91 -8.75 17.07
C ALA A 87 -12.91 -9.92 17.14
N GLY A 88 -12.46 -11.17 16.98
CA GLY A 88 -13.31 -12.37 17.06
C GLY A 88 -14.07 -12.70 15.78
N ASN A 89 -13.69 -12.10 14.64
CA ASN A 89 -14.33 -12.38 13.35
C ASN A 89 -13.70 -13.59 12.65
N THR A 90 -14.45 -14.18 11.73
CA THR A 90 -13.91 -15.06 10.69
C THR A 90 -13.54 -14.27 9.46
N ALA A 91 -12.73 -14.82 8.57
CA ALA A 91 -12.26 -14.08 7.41
C ALA A 91 -12.16 -14.93 6.14
N VAL A 92 -12.44 -14.27 5.01
CA VAL A 92 -12.16 -14.76 3.67
C VAL A 92 -11.12 -13.83 3.05
N LEU A 93 -10.00 -14.42 2.61
CA LEU A 93 -8.92 -13.67 1.95
C LEU A 93 -8.98 -13.87 0.44
N LYS A 94 -8.84 -12.79 -0.30
CA LYS A 94 -8.61 -12.80 -1.74
C LYS A 94 -7.31 -12.03 -2.03
N PRO A 95 -6.13 -12.68 -2.01
CA PRO A 95 -4.87 -12.06 -2.40
C PRO A 95 -4.87 -11.64 -3.87
N SER A 96 -3.95 -10.76 -4.25
CA SER A 96 -3.87 -10.27 -5.63
C SER A 96 -3.32 -11.33 -6.59
N GLU A 97 -3.95 -11.47 -7.74
CA GLU A 97 -3.50 -12.29 -8.88
C GLU A 97 -2.21 -11.78 -9.53
N HIS A 98 -1.87 -10.52 -9.30
CA HIS A 98 -0.63 -9.93 -9.81
C HIS A 98 0.60 -10.31 -8.97
N ALA A 99 0.41 -10.92 -7.80
CA ALA A 99 1.47 -11.46 -6.95
C ALA A 99 1.24 -12.97 -6.68
N PRO A 100 1.30 -13.84 -7.70
CA PRO A 100 0.85 -15.23 -7.61
C PRO A 100 1.70 -16.09 -6.66
N ASN A 101 3.01 -15.83 -6.56
CA ASN A 101 3.88 -16.58 -5.65
C ASN A 101 3.54 -16.26 -4.18
N VAL A 102 3.25 -14.99 -3.87
CA VAL A 102 2.82 -14.59 -2.53
C VAL A 102 1.41 -15.04 -2.24
N SER A 103 0.49 -14.96 -3.21
CA SER A 103 -0.88 -15.49 -3.08
C SER A 103 -0.87 -16.97 -2.69
N ASN A 104 -0.15 -17.80 -3.44
CA ASN A 104 -0.01 -19.24 -3.16
C ASN A 104 0.63 -19.50 -1.80
N LEU A 105 1.64 -18.70 -1.42
CA LEU A 105 2.27 -18.81 -0.11
C LEU A 105 1.27 -18.50 1.02
N ILE A 106 0.49 -17.42 0.90
CA ILE A 106 -0.54 -17.06 1.89
C ILE A 106 -1.54 -18.21 2.01
N LYS A 107 -2.01 -18.76 0.89
CA LYS A 107 -2.95 -19.89 0.89
C LYS A 107 -2.38 -21.08 1.67
N LYS A 108 -1.15 -21.50 1.36
CA LYS A 108 -0.50 -22.61 2.08
C LYS A 108 -0.37 -22.36 3.57
N LEU A 109 0.01 -21.15 3.98
CA LEU A 109 0.14 -20.81 5.39
C LEU A 109 -1.22 -20.83 6.09
N ILE A 110 -2.26 -20.30 5.45
CA ILE A 110 -3.59 -20.30 6.06
C ILE A 110 -4.14 -21.72 6.19
N GLU A 111 -4.04 -22.53 5.15
CA GLU A 111 -4.51 -23.94 5.17
C GLU A 111 -3.74 -24.80 6.18
N GLU A 112 -2.46 -24.47 6.48
CA GLU A 112 -1.63 -25.18 7.45
C GLU A 112 -1.96 -24.81 8.90
N TYR A 113 -2.28 -23.53 9.17
CA TYR A 113 -2.37 -23.04 10.56
C TYR A 113 -3.78 -22.67 11.01
N PHE A 114 -4.77 -22.59 10.11
CA PHE A 114 -6.14 -22.22 10.45
C PHE A 114 -7.16 -23.24 9.94
N PRO A 115 -8.16 -23.59 10.75
CA PRO A 115 -9.29 -24.37 10.27
C PRO A 115 -10.10 -23.55 9.25
N PRO A 116 -10.67 -24.20 8.21
CA PRO A 116 -11.36 -23.51 7.11
C PRO A 116 -12.63 -22.76 7.57
N GLU A 117 -13.16 -23.10 8.75
CA GLU A 117 -14.29 -22.39 9.37
C GLU A 117 -13.89 -21.00 9.91
N ILE A 118 -12.60 -20.77 10.14
CA ILE A 118 -12.07 -19.51 10.68
C ILE A 118 -11.50 -18.63 9.56
N VAL A 119 -10.62 -19.18 8.70
CA VAL A 119 -10.02 -18.41 7.61
C VAL A 119 -9.98 -19.26 6.34
N GLN A 120 -10.45 -18.68 5.24
CA GLN A 120 -10.34 -19.26 3.90
C GLN A 120 -9.60 -18.34 2.95
N VAL A 121 -8.93 -18.92 1.94
CA VAL A 121 -8.23 -18.16 0.89
C VAL A 121 -8.74 -18.57 -0.48
N PHE A 122 -9.17 -17.60 -1.26
CA PHE A 122 -9.58 -17.78 -2.65
C PHE A 122 -8.59 -17.06 -3.57
N GLU A 123 -7.84 -17.84 -4.35
CA GLU A 123 -6.95 -17.34 -5.39
C GLU A 123 -7.71 -17.14 -6.70
N GLY A 124 -7.18 -16.32 -7.56
CA GLY A 124 -7.71 -16.07 -8.90
C GLY A 124 -7.81 -14.59 -9.23
N ASP A 125 -8.34 -14.29 -10.39
CA ASP A 125 -8.44 -12.95 -10.95
C ASP A 125 -9.63 -12.13 -10.39
N GLY A 126 -9.89 -10.99 -11.02
CA GLY A 126 -11.00 -10.11 -10.63
C GLY A 126 -12.38 -10.76 -10.70
N SER A 127 -12.57 -11.86 -11.47
CA SER A 127 -13.85 -12.58 -11.52
C SER A 127 -14.15 -13.30 -10.21
N ILE A 128 -13.11 -13.84 -9.54
CA ILE A 128 -13.24 -14.45 -8.21
C ILE A 128 -13.62 -13.38 -7.18
N ALA A 129 -12.95 -12.20 -7.22
CA ALA A 129 -13.32 -11.10 -6.33
C ALA A 129 -14.79 -10.66 -6.54
N ALA A 130 -15.21 -10.53 -7.80
CA ALA A 130 -16.59 -10.18 -8.14
C ALA A 130 -17.58 -11.27 -7.66
N GLY A 131 -17.23 -12.55 -7.82
CA GLY A 131 -18.02 -13.66 -7.32
C GLY A 131 -18.15 -13.68 -5.80
N LEU A 132 -17.08 -13.41 -5.06
CA LEU A 132 -17.12 -13.25 -3.60
C LEU A 132 -18.03 -12.07 -3.20
N MET A 133 -17.95 -10.95 -3.89
CA MET A 133 -18.79 -9.78 -3.62
C MET A 133 -20.30 -10.00 -3.84
N THR A 134 -20.71 -11.10 -4.49
CA THR A 134 -22.13 -11.49 -4.56
C THR A 134 -22.61 -12.22 -3.30
N ARG A 135 -21.71 -12.63 -2.42
CA ARG A 135 -22.01 -13.27 -1.15
C ARG A 135 -22.24 -12.22 -0.06
N GLN A 136 -22.89 -12.64 1.01
CA GLN A 136 -23.11 -11.78 2.15
C GLN A 136 -21.89 -11.84 3.08
N PHE A 137 -21.30 -10.68 3.34
CA PHE A 137 -20.26 -10.46 4.34
C PHE A 137 -20.71 -9.37 5.29
N ASP A 138 -20.19 -9.40 6.51
CA ASP A 138 -20.49 -8.39 7.53
C ASP A 138 -19.59 -7.16 7.40
N HIS A 139 -18.45 -7.29 6.72
CA HIS A 139 -17.57 -6.18 6.34
C HIS A 139 -16.69 -6.58 5.15
N VAL A 140 -16.34 -5.60 4.31
CA VAL A 140 -15.33 -5.76 3.25
C VAL A 140 -14.17 -4.80 3.48
N PHE A 141 -12.97 -5.35 3.57
CA PHE A 141 -11.73 -4.57 3.61
C PHE A 141 -11.02 -4.71 2.26
N PHE A 142 -10.90 -3.63 1.55
CA PHE A 142 -10.27 -3.59 0.22
C PHE A 142 -9.07 -2.65 0.21
N THR A 143 -7.95 -3.14 -0.32
CA THR A 143 -6.79 -2.32 -0.63
C THR A 143 -6.46 -2.40 -2.12
N GLY A 144 -6.43 -1.27 -2.81
CA GLY A 144 -6.16 -1.25 -4.25
C GLY A 144 -6.39 0.09 -4.93
N GLY A 145 -6.58 0.09 -6.24
CA GLY A 145 -6.83 1.30 -7.01
C GLY A 145 -8.27 1.80 -6.90
N GLU A 146 -8.44 3.11 -7.00
CA GLU A 146 -9.73 3.81 -6.88
C GLU A 146 -10.84 3.24 -7.77
N ASN A 147 -10.52 2.94 -9.04
CA ASN A 147 -11.51 2.40 -9.98
C ASN A 147 -12.08 1.04 -9.56
N ILE A 148 -11.27 0.20 -8.92
CA ILE A 148 -11.73 -1.08 -8.37
C ILE A 148 -12.45 -0.85 -7.06
N GLY A 149 -11.96 0.05 -6.20
CA GLY A 149 -12.63 0.44 -4.96
C GLY A 149 -14.07 0.91 -5.18
N LYS A 150 -14.33 1.71 -6.22
CA LYS A 150 -15.68 2.11 -6.63
C LYS A 150 -16.57 0.90 -6.95
N LYS A 151 -16.05 -0.08 -7.68
CA LYS A 151 -16.78 -1.33 -7.99
C LYS A 151 -17.05 -2.17 -6.76
N VAL A 152 -16.10 -2.24 -5.82
CA VAL A 152 -16.27 -2.93 -4.53
C VAL A 152 -17.38 -2.25 -3.73
N MET A 153 -17.38 -0.93 -3.62
CA MET A 153 -18.40 -0.17 -2.92
C MET A 153 -19.79 -0.33 -3.55
N GLU A 154 -19.87 -0.28 -4.89
CA GLU A 154 -21.11 -0.52 -5.63
C GLU A 154 -21.66 -1.95 -5.38
N ALA A 155 -20.80 -2.95 -5.38
CA ALA A 155 -21.22 -4.33 -5.11
C ALA A 155 -21.68 -4.51 -3.67
N ALA A 156 -20.95 -3.95 -2.70
CA ALA A 156 -21.28 -4.01 -1.27
C ALA A 156 -22.61 -3.31 -0.94
N SER A 157 -22.93 -2.23 -1.65
CA SER A 157 -24.17 -1.48 -1.41
C SER A 157 -25.44 -2.30 -1.61
N LYS A 158 -25.40 -3.35 -2.45
CA LYS A 158 -26.54 -4.24 -2.69
C LYS A 158 -26.98 -5.01 -1.46
N ASN A 159 -26.03 -5.31 -0.58
CA ASN A 159 -26.25 -6.03 0.68
C ASN A 159 -26.13 -5.10 1.91
N LEU A 160 -25.97 -3.78 1.70
CA LEU A 160 -25.68 -2.80 2.74
C LEU A 160 -24.43 -3.17 3.57
N THR A 161 -23.49 -3.90 2.98
CA THR A 161 -22.26 -4.31 3.64
C THR A 161 -21.33 -3.12 3.84
N PRO A 162 -20.89 -2.81 5.06
CA PRO A 162 -19.90 -1.77 5.33
C PRO A 162 -18.57 -2.07 4.63
N VAL A 163 -17.88 -1.04 4.15
CA VAL A 163 -16.61 -1.18 3.48
C VAL A 163 -15.53 -0.29 4.08
N THR A 164 -14.31 -0.80 4.16
CA THR A 164 -13.09 0.00 4.34
C THR A 164 -12.31 -0.04 3.04
N LEU A 165 -12.06 1.14 2.45
CA LEU A 165 -11.33 1.29 1.20
C LEU A 165 -9.99 1.96 1.46
N GLU A 166 -8.91 1.19 1.36
CA GLU A 166 -7.53 1.68 1.34
C GLU A 166 -7.10 1.87 -0.11
N LEU A 167 -6.94 3.12 -0.52
CA LEU A 167 -6.74 3.49 -1.92
C LEU A 167 -5.36 4.10 -2.16
N GLY A 168 -5.08 4.47 -3.39
CA GLY A 168 -3.89 5.21 -3.74
C GLY A 168 -3.89 6.64 -3.19
N GLY A 169 -2.75 7.33 -3.25
CA GLY A 169 -2.61 8.72 -2.82
C GLY A 169 -1.70 9.52 -3.74
N LYS A 170 -1.80 10.84 -3.67
CA LYS A 170 -0.97 11.84 -4.34
C LYS A 170 -0.21 12.65 -3.28
N SER A 171 0.44 11.95 -2.35
CA SER A 171 1.06 12.51 -1.15
C SER A 171 2.06 13.64 -1.48
N PRO A 172 1.75 14.91 -1.23
CA PRO A 172 2.69 16.01 -1.38
C PRO A 172 3.70 16.00 -0.24
N ALA A 173 4.96 16.34 -0.55
CA ALA A 173 5.95 16.68 0.46
C ALA A 173 6.29 18.16 0.32
N VAL A 174 6.23 18.91 1.42
CA VAL A 174 6.45 20.36 1.45
C VAL A 174 7.80 20.65 2.08
N VAL A 175 8.65 21.41 1.37
CA VAL A 175 9.99 21.80 1.83
C VAL A 175 10.06 23.31 1.94
N ILE A 176 10.17 23.81 3.17
CA ILE A 176 10.20 25.23 3.51
C ILE A 176 11.53 25.62 4.13
N ASP A 177 11.72 26.90 4.31
CA ASP A 177 12.92 27.47 4.95
C ASP A 177 13.17 26.82 6.34
N GLY A 178 14.45 26.65 6.67
CA GLY A 178 14.89 25.97 7.90
C GLY A 178 14.91 24.43 7.80
N ALA A 179 14.44 23.82 6.71
CA ALA A 179 14.58 22.38 6.50
C ALA A 179 16.05 21.96 6.31
N ASN A 180 16.46 20.86 6.95
CA ASN A 180 17.76 20.26 6.66
C ASN A 180 17.67 19.51 5.31
N LEU A 181 18.21 20.11 4.24
CA LEU A 181 18.04 19.61 2.89
C LEU A 181 18.69 18.24 2.64
N GLU A 182 19.81 17.93 3.27
CA GLU A 182 20.45 16.62 3.15
C GLU A 182 19.57 15.52 3.75
N VAL A 183 19.08 15.70 4.96
CA VAL A 183 18.21 14.75 5.63
C VAL A 183 16.87 14.65 4.89
N THR A 184 16.34 15.77 4.41
CA THR A 184 15.10 15.82 3.63
C THR A 184 15.23 15.01 2.35
N ALA A 185 16.31 15.20 1.59
CA ALA A 185 16.56 14.50 0.34
C ALA A 185 16.67 12.98 0.57
N LYS A 186 17.46 12.54 1.56
CA LYS A 186 17.58 11.12 1.91
C LYS A 186 16.22 10.49 2.28
N ARG A 187 15.42 11.18 3.07
CA ARG A 187 14.07 10.68 3.46
C ARG A 187 13.10 10.64 2.29
N VAL A 188 13.11 11.67 1.45
CA VAL A 188 12.25 11.72 0.25
C VAL A 188 12.61 10.62 -0.73
N ILE A 189 13.91 10.47 -1.07
CA ILE A 189 14.35 9.42 -1.99
C ILE A 189 14.08 8.04 -1.40
N TRP A 190 14.39 7.80 -0.13
CA TRP A 190 14.07 6.54 0.52
C TRP A 190 12.56 6.24 0.50
N GLY A 191 11.72 7.18 0.92
CA GLY A 191 10.26 6.99 0.96
C GLY A 191 9.63 6.83 -0.42
N LYS A 192 10.18 7.54 -1.44
CA LYS A 192 9.71 7.41 -2.83
C LYS A 192 10.15 6.12 -3.49
N SER A 193 11.36 5.64 -3.19
CA SER A 193 11.97 4.56 -3.96
C SER A 193 11.65 3.16 -3.42
N LEU A 194 11.16 3.06 -2.20
CA LEU A 194 10.67 1.79 -1.66
C LEU A 194 9.67 1.14 -2.63
N ASN A 195 9.86 -0.15 -2.89
CA ASN A 195 9.06 -0.92 -3.82
C ASN A 195 8.99 -0.29 -5.23
N ALA A 196 10.08 0.32 -5.69
CA ALA A 196 10.16 1.09 -6.94
C ALA A 196 9.08 2.20 -7.03
N GLY A 197 8.71 2.81 -5.91
CA GLY A 197 7.70 3.87 -5.83
C GLY A 197 6.25 3.38 -5.84
N GLN A 198 6.02 2.07 -5.85
CA GLN A 198 4.69 1.47 -5.91
C GLN A 198 4.04 1.39 -4.53
N THR A 199 3.95 2.53 -3.85
CA THR A 199 3.48 2.67 -2.47
C THR A 199 2.43 3.78 -2.41
N CYS A 200 1.28 3.51 -1.79
CA CYS A 200 0.15 4.44 -1.69
C CYS A 200 0.50 5.74 -0.97
N ILE A 201 1.40 5.68 0.01
CA ILE A 201 1.86 6.80 0.84
C ILE A 201 3.22 7.36 0.39
N ALA A 202 3.79 6.89 -0.73
CA ALA A 202 5.07 7.43 -1.22
C ALA A 202 4.93 8.92 -1.58
N PRO A 203 5.94 9.75 -1.28
CA PRO A 203 5.97 11.13 -1.78
C PRO A 203 5.79 11.14 -3.30
N ASP A 204 4.72 11.81 -3.78
CA ASP A 204 4.40 11.84 -5.20
C ASP A 204 5.05 13.05 -5.88
N HIS A 205 4.93 14.20 -5.24
CA HIS A 205 5.52 15.44 -5.71
C HIS A 205 6.03 16.30 -4.54
N LEU A 206 6.99 17.17 -4.85
CA LEU A 206 7.58 18.09 -3.88
C LEU A 206 7.11 19.50 -4.18
N LEU A 207 6.62 20.20 -3.16
CA LEU A 207 6.37 21.64 -3.16
C LEU A 207 7.54 22.30 -2.42
N VAL A 208 8.33 23.08 -3.12
CA VAL A 208 9.61 23.59 -2.63
C VAL A 208 9.64 25.10 -2.75
N GLU A 209 10.08 25.82 -1.72
CA GLU A 209 10.37 27.24 -1.84
C GLU A 209 11.47 27.49 -2.87
N ASP A 210 11.29 28.49 -3.74
CA ASP A 210 12.18 28.76 -4.89
C ASP A 210 13.65 28.87 -4.48
N LYS A 211 13.95 29.54 -3.36
CA LYS A 211 15.32 29.70 -2.84
C LYS A 211 16.02 28.39 -2.46
N LEU A 212 15.26 27.32 -2.23
CA LEU A 212 15.77 25.99 -1.82
C LEU A 212 15.91 25.03 -2.99
N PHE A 213 15.33 25.36 -4.15
CA PHE A 213 15.14 24.45 -5.27
C PHE A 213 16.47 23.82 -5.74
N ASP A 214 17.45 24.61 -6.15
CA ASP A 214 18.70 24.10 -6.72
C ASP A 214 19.51 23.28 -5.72
N SER A 215 19.55 23.73 -4.45
CA SER A 215 20.24 23.01 -3.38
C SER A 215 19.54 21.67 -3.06
N LEU A 216 18.21 21.63 -3.06
CA LEU A 216 17.46 20.40 -2.83
C LEU A 216 17.66 19.42 -3.99
N ILE A 217 17.61 19.87 -5.25
CA ILE A 217 17.86 19.02 -6.43
C ILE A 217 19.23 18.35 -6.34
N SER A 218 20.27 19.12 -6.00
CA SER A 218 21.62 18.57 -5.82
C SER A 218 21.67 17.47 -4.75
N ASN A 219 21.03 17.70 -3.60
CA ASN A 219 20.93 16.70 -2.53
C ASN A 219 20.09 15.48 -2.92
N LEU A 220 19.01 15.63 -3.69
CA LEU A 220 18.19 14.52 -4.20
C LEU A 220 19.01 13.63 -5.16
N ILE A 221 19.76 14.24 -6.09
CA ILE A 221 20.64 13.51 -7.02
C ILE A 221 21.71 12.73 -6.25
N ASN A 222 22.38 13.38 -5.28
CA ASN A 222 23.36 12.71 -4.43
C ASN A 222 22.74 11.51 -3.69
N SER A 223 21.54 11.68 -3.13
CA SER A 223 20.85 10.60 -2.43
C SER A 223 20.46 9.43 -3.34
N ILE A 224 20.07 9.70 -4.60
CA ILE A 224 19.82 8.64 -5.59
C ILE A 224 21.11 7.88 -5.88
N ASN A 225 22.21 8.58 -6.10
CA ASN A 225 23.51 7.97 -6.36
C ASN A 225 24.03 7.15 -5.15
N ASP A 226 23.82 7.64 -3.94
CA ASP A 226 24.18 6.91 -2.71
C ASP A 226 23.40 5.59 -2.57
N PHE A 227 22.11 5.57 -2.93
CA PHE A 227 21.25 4.40 -2.76
C PHE A 227 21.37 3.39 -3.90
N TYR A 228 21.57 3.85 -5.13
CA TYR A 228 21.48 3.00 -6.33
C TYR A 228 22.75 3.00 -7.17
N GLY A 229 23.74 3.84 -6.87
CA GLY A 229 24.92 4.05 -7.71
C GLY A 229 24.60 4.90 -8.93
N ASN A 230 25.62 5.10 -9.78
CA ASN A 230 25.52 5.95 -10.99
C ASN A 230 24.67 5.31 -12.10
N MET A 231 24.36 4.01 -12.00
CA MET A 231 23.54 3.27 -12.95
C MET A 231 22.37 2.59 -12.20
N PRO A 232 21.33 3.32 -11.83
CA PRO A 232 20.26 2.78 -10.98
C PRO A 232 19.55 1.55 -11.56
N LEU A 233 19.44 1.43 -12.89
CA LEU A 233 18.81 0.26 -13.54
C LEU A 233 19.55 -1.04 -13.27
N ASP A 234 20.89 -0.99 -13.05
CA ASP A 234 21.71 -2.17 -12.76
C ASP A 234 21.77 -2.48 -11.25
N SER A 235 21.20 -1.60 -10.43
CA SER A 235 21.24 -1.76 -8.98
C SER A 235 20.37 -2.91 -8.51
N LYS A 236 20.93 -3.80 -7.70
CA LYS A 236 20.19 -4.87 -7.01
C LYS A 236 19.20 -4.34 -5.95
N HIS A 237 19.29 -3.06 -5.63
CA HIS A 237 18.41 -2.39 -4.67
C HIS A 237 17.20 -1.75 -5.33
N LEU A 238 17.10 -1.72 -6.68
CA LEU A 238 15.94 -1.25 -7.39
C LEU A 238 15.00 -2.41 -7.74
N GLY A 239 13.76 -2.35 -7.27
CA GLY A 239 12.71 -3.29 -7.61
C GLY A 239 12.19 -3.13 -9.04
N SER A 240 11.28 -4.02 -9.47
CA SER A 240 10.63 -3.96 -10.78
C SER A 240 9.20 -3.43 -10.67
N ILE A 241 8.70 -2.85 -11.74
CA ILE A 241 7.28 -2.51 -11.88
C ILE A 241 6.50 -3.81 -12.07
N ILE A 242 5.38 -3.94 -11.39
CA ILE A 242 4.65 -5.20 -11.21
C ILE A 242 4.30 -5.91 -12.52
N ASN A 243 3.86 -5.17 -13.53
CA ASN A 243 3.45 -5.75 -14.81
C ASN A 243 3.66 -4.77 -15.97
N GLU A 244 3.52 -5.29 -17.19
CA GLU A 244 3.70 -4.54 -18.43
C GLU A 244 2.74 -3.34 -18.54
N LYS A 245 1.49 -3.51 -18.12
CA LYS A 245 0.48 -2.44 -18.15
C LYS A 245 0.94 -1.22 -17.33
N GLN A 246 1.42 -1.44 -16.11
CA GLN A 246 1.91 -0.35 -15.25
C GLN A 246 3.24 0.21 -15.74
N PHE A 247 4.13 -0.64 -16.24
CA PHE A 247 5.37 -0.19 -16.85
C PHE A 247 5.09 0.74 -18.05
N ASN A 248 4.23 0.34 -18.96
CA ASN A 248 3.87 1.13 -20.14
C ASN A 248 3.20 2.45 -19.77
N ARG A 249 2.33 2.46 -18.76
CA ARG A 249 1.73 3.69 -18.25
C ARG A 249 2.80 4.68 -17.77
N LEU A 250 3.74 4.23 -16.93
CA LEU A 250 4.82 5.07 -16.40
C LEU A 250 5.80 5.50 -17.49
N ASN A 251 6.16 4.60 -18.39
CA ASN A 251 7.06 4.88 -19.50
C ASN A 251 6.47 5.92 -20.47
N ASN A 252 5.15 5.93 -20.65
CA ASN A 252 4.48 6.98 -21.42
C ASN A 252 4.57 8.35 -20.74
N LEU A 253 4.45 8.42 -19.42
CA LEU A 253 4.69 9.67 -18.67
C LEU A 253 6.13 10.14 -18.81
N LEU A 254 7.11 9.24 -18.75
CA LEU A 254 8.51 9.57 -19.01
C LEU A 254 8.75 10.12 -20.43
N LYS A 255 8.14 9.49 -21.44
CA LYS A 255 8.23 9.97 -22.82
C LYS A 255 7.65 11.38 -22.97
N GLN A 256 6.54 11.68 -22.31
CA GLN A 256 5.95 13.02 -22.28
C GLN A 256 6.88 14.03 -21.60
N ALA A 257 7.43 13.69 -20.43
CA ALA A 257 8.37 14.54 -19.71
C ALA A 257 9.65 14.81 -20.53
N LYS A 258 10.18 13.79 -21.23
CA LYS A 258 11.32 13.95 -22.16
C LYS A 258 10.98 14.90 -23.30
N LYS A 259 9.82 14.71 -23.95
CA LYS A 259 9.37 15.59 -25.06
C LYS A 259 9.25 17.05 -24.62
N ASN A 260 8.88 17.30 -23.38
CA ASN A 260 8.68 18.63 -22.83
C ASN A 260 9.95 19.19 -22.16
N ASN A 261 11.11 18.53 -22.25
CA ASN A 261 12.36 18.91 -21.57
C ASN A 261 12.21 19.14 -20.06
N GLN A 262 11.37 18.33 -19.38
CA GLN A 262 11.08 18.48 -17.96
C GLN A 262 11.95 17.60 -17.06
N ILE A 263 12.73 16.67 -17.62
CA ILE A 263 13.58 15.76 -16.84
C ILE A 263 14.84 16.50 -16.38
N ILE A 264 15.03 16.55 -15.06
CA ILE A 264 16.24 17.10 -14.42
C ILE A 264 17.30 16.01 -14.25
N TYR A 265 16.86 14.79 -13.88
CA TYR A 265 17.76 13.66 -13.59
C TYR A 265 17.05 12.33 -13.87
N GLY A 266 17.81 11.32 -14.31
CA GLY A 266 17.27 9.99 -14.61
C GLY A 266 16.53 9.93 -15.95
N GLY A 267 15.40 9.25 -15.97
CA GLY A 267 14.58 9.12 -17.19
C GLY A 267 14.84 7.87 -17.98
N ASP A 268 15.69 6.95 -17.50
CA ASP A 268 16.00 5.71 -18.19
C ASP A 268 15.05 4.58 -17.76
N SER A 269 14.80 3.65 -18.66
CA SER A 269 13.96 2.49 -18.41
C SER A 269 14.48 1.24 -19.12
N ASN A 270 14.25 0.08 -18.51
CA ASN A 270 14.51 -1.24 -19.07
C ASN A 270 13.19 -2.01 -19.17
N GLU A 271 12.66 -2.16 -20.39
CA GLU A 271 11.38 -2.80 -20.63
C GLU A 271 11.41 -4.29 -20.30
N LYS A 272 12.50 -5.00 -20.63
CA LYS A 272 12.63 -6.44 -20.37
C LYS A 272 12.57 -6.76 -18.88
N GLU A 273 13.17 -5.94 -18.05
CA GLU A 273 13.18 -6.09 -16.60
C GLU A 273 12.05 -5.32 -15.92
N LYS A 274 11.29 -4.54 -16.67
CA LYS A 274 10.26 -3.61 -16.17
C LYS A 274 10.80 -2.67 -15.10
N ARG A 275 12.00 -2.15 -15.29
CA ARG A 275 12.64 -1.20 -14.37
C ARG A 275 12.62 0.21 -14.93
N ILE A 276 12.44 1.16 -14.05
CA ILE A 276 12.49 2.61 -14.35
C ILE A 276 13.42 3.23 -13.32
N SER A 277 14.42 3.99 -13.78
CA SER A 277 15.34 4.69 -12.88
C SER A 277 14.59 5.76 -12.07
N PRO A 278 14.99 6.03 -10.81
CA PRO A 278 14.48 7.18 -10.08
C PRO A 278 14.67 8.43 -10.92
N THR A 279 13.59 9.18 -11.11
CA THR A 279 13.56 10.31 -12.07
C THR A 279 13.03 11.57 -11.40
N LEU A 280 13.77 12.67 -11.54
CA LEU A 280 13.35 14.00 -11.12
C LEU A 280 12.80 14.76 -12.31
N ILE A 281 11.55 15.22 -12.19
CA ILE A 281 10.84 15.96 -13.24
C ILE A 281 10.44 17.33 -12.68
N LYS A 282 10.84 18.40 -13.37
CA LYS A 282 10.38 19.76 -13.05
C LYS A 282 9.03 20.02 -13.69
N ILE A 283 8.09 20.49 -12.89
CA ILE A 283 6.73 20.81 -13.32
C ILE A 283 6.45 22.26 -12.94
N ASP A 284 6.18 23.10 -13.92
CA ASP A 284 5.95 24.54 -13.71
C ASP A 284 4.49 24.85 -13.41
N ASN A 285 3.56 23.97 -13.79
CA ASN A 285 2.12 24.10 -13.57
C ASN A 285 1.49 22.74 -13.27
N ARG A 286 0.26 22.72 -12.71
CA ARG A 286 -0.56 21.51 -12.64
C ARG A 286 -0.76 20.96 -14.05
N ASN A 287 -0.10 19.87 -14.35
CA ASN A 287 -0.23 19.21 -15.62
C ASN A 287 -0.54 17.74 -15.44
N VAL A 288 -0.81 17.02 -16.56
CA VAL A 288 -1.19 15.61 -16.63
C VAL A 288 -0.30 14.67 -15.78
N LEU A 289 0.97 15.03 -15.53
CA LEU A 289 1.88 14.26 -14.69
C LEU A 289 1.43 14.22 -13.22
N LEU A 290 0.71 15.24 -12.75
CA LEU A 290 0.13 15.28 -11.40
C LEU A 290 -1.26 14.62 -11.32
N GLU A 291 -1.97 14.52 -12.44
CA GLU A 291 -3.36 14.02 -12.48
C GLU A 291 -3.46 12.51 -12.73
N GLY A 292 -2.42 11.88 -13.29
CA GLY A 292 -2.46 10.49 -13.74
C GLY A 292 -2.15 9.47 -12.65
N ARG A 293 -3.14 8.74 -12.19
CA ARG A 293 -2.99 7.39 -11.60
C ARG A 293 -3.81 6.38 -12.34
#